data_1f38c2c0276e1242c5d378d5d3579b4a
#
_entry.id   1f38c2c0276e1242c5d378d5d3579b4a
#
_cell.length_a   1.000
_cell.length_b   1.000
_cell.length_c   1.000
_cell.angle_alpha   90.00
_cell.angle_beta   90.00
_cell.angle_gamma   90.00
#
_symmetry.space_group_name_H-M   'P 1'
#
loop_
_entity.id
_entity.type
_entity.pdbx_description
1 polymer ?
#
loop_
_entity_poly.entity_id
_entity_poly.type
_entity_poly.pdbx_seq_one_letter_code
_entity_poly.pdbx_strand_id
1 'polypeptide(L)'
;IELGYPLVLLRLCLASYHLKISIGIEGVYSKLVVATRGITAGSGTAATELKLLLLPLMKLLDLQWARTLIAKVYVDDLTLIVRGAIARVAEILSDVLNFVIDHLQNFLKMQVSKENTNVVSNKAALALAIADRVIDKVAKAASHAKILGADTVGGSKRCTFQLRTRLLNFKTKASRFLAIREAGAD
;
A
#
# COMPACT_ATOMS: atom_id res chain seq x y z
N ILE A 1 -12.25 -15.35 14.51
CA ILE A 1 -13.12 -15.63 15.67
C ILE A 1 -12.57 -14.91 16.91
N GLU A 2 -11.29 -15.09 17.23
CA GLU A 2 -10.63 -14.42 18.37
C GLU A 2 -10.67 -12.88 18.33
N LEU A 3 -10.74 -12.31 17.13
CA LEU A 3 -10.82 -10.86 16.89
C LEU A 3 -12.27 -10.34 16.81
N GLY A 4 -13.27 -11.15 17.15
CA GLY A 4 -14.69 -10.76 17.17
C GLY A 4 -15.34 -10.63 15.79
N TYR A 5 -14.70 -11.12 14.73
CA TYR A 5 -15.31 -11.09 13.38
C TYR A 5 -16.51 -12.06 13.32
N PRO A 6 -17.70 -11.63 12.83
CA PRO A 6 -18.88 -12.47 12.80
C PRO A 6 -18.68 -13.72 11.95
N LEU A 7 -18.88 -14.90 12.54
CA LEU A 7 -18.63 -16.18 11.88
C LEU A 7 -19.47 -16.39 10.61
N VAL A 8 -20.69 -15.88 10.60
CA VAL A 8 -21.59 -15.95 9.44
C VAL A 8 -21.01 -15.16 8.26
N LEU A 9 -20.52 -13.94 8.51
CA LEU A 9 -19.87 -13.12 7.49
C LEU A 9 -18.59 -13.78 7.00
N LEU A 10 -17.76 -14.31 7.90
CA LEU A 10 -16.53 -15.01 7.51
C LEU A 10 -16.84 -16.20 6.57
N ARG A 11 -17.85 -17.01 6.88
CA ARG A 11 -18.26 -18.13 6.04
C ARG A 11 -18.74 -17.67 4.65
N LEU A 12 -19.52 -16.60 4.60
CA LEU A 12 -19.98 -16.01 3.32
C LEU A 12 -18.80 -15.48 2.49
N CYS A 13 -17.86 -14.78 3.12
CA CYS A 13 -16.65 -14.28 2.44
C CYS A 13 -15.81 -15.43 1.89
N LEU A 14 -15.53 -16.45 2.70
CA LEU A 14 -14.78 -17.62 2.27
C LEU A 14 -15.50 -18.37 1.14
N ALA A 15 -16.81 -18.52 1.20
CA ALA A 15 -17.59 -19.12 0.13
C ALA A 15 -17.50 -18.30 -1.17
N SER A 16 -17.54 -16.95 -1.07
CA SER A 16 -17.42 -16.07 -2.24
C SER A 16 -16.06 -16.17 -2.93
N TYR A 17 -14.98 -16.47 -2.21
CA TYR A 17 -13.64 -16.65 -2.79
C TYR A 17 -13.50 -17.91 -3.64
N HIS A 18 -14.37 -18.89 -3.44
CA HIS A 18 -14.43 -20.10 -4.27
C HIS A 18 -15.32 -19.96 -5.51
N LEU A 19 -16.03 -18.84 -5.66
CA LEU A 19 -16.84 -18.61 -6.83
C LEU A 19 -15.98 -18.38 -8.07
N LYS A 20 -16.43 -18.97 -9.18
CA LYS A 20 -15.80 -18.71 -10.49
C LYS A 20 -16.19 -17.31 -10.96
N ILE A 21 -15.20 -16.56 -11.40
CA ILE A 21 -15.35 -15.16 -11.83
C ILE A 21 -15.11 -15.09 -13.34
N SER A 22 -15.94 -14.34 -14.06
CA SER A 22 -15.68 -13.94 -15.45
C SER A 22 -15.70 -12.43 -15.57
N ILE A 23 -14.92 -11.90 -16.49
CA ILE A 23 -14.94 -10.48 -16.85
C ILE A 23 -15.79 -10.34 -18.11
N GLY A 24 -16.82 -9.51 -18.05
CA GLY A 24 -17.71 -9.20 -19.19
C GLY A 24 -17.50 -7.76 -19.66
N ILE A 25 -17.39 -7.58 -20.99
CA ILE A 25 -17.34 -6.28 -21.65
C ILE A 25 -18.29 -6.37 -22.85
N GLU A 26 -19.28 -5.51 -22.91
CA GLU A 26 -20.24 -5.41 -24.02
C GLU A 26 -20.87 -6.76 -24.44
N GLY A 27 -21.21 -7.61 -23.46
CA GLY A 27 -21.84 -8.91 -23.71
C GLY A 27 -20.85 -10.05 -24.05
N VAL A 28 -19.56 -9.77 -24.16
CA VAL A 28 -18.52 -10.78 -24.34
C VAL A 28 -17.93 -11.12 -22.97
N TYR A 29 -17.86 -12.41 -22.63
CA TYR A 29 -17.37 -12.89 -21.33
C TYR A 29 -16.08 -13.67 -21.48
N SER A 30 -15.15 -13.47 -20.55
CA SER A 30 -13.94 -14.27 -20.45
C SER A 30 -14.26 -15.71 -20.01
N LYS A 31 -13.30 -16.61 -20.16
CA LYS A 31 -13.36 -17.92 -19.50
C LYS A 31 -13.47 -17.72 -17.98
N LEU A 32 -14.17 -18.65 -17.32
CA LEU A 32 -14.30 -18.68 -15.87
C LEU A 32 -12.92 -18.88 -15.21
N VAL A 33 -12.58 -18.02 -14.28
CA VAL A 33 -11.33 -18.06 -13.51
C VAL A 33 -11.67 -18.26 -12.05
N VAL A 34 -10.94 -19.13 -11.36
CA VAL A 34 -11.00 -19.27 -9.90
C VAL A 34 -9.82 -18.49 -9.32
N ALA A 35 -10.10 -17.54 -8.43
CA ALA A 35 -9.06 -16.86 -7.69
C ALA A 35 -8.43 -17.85 -6.68
N THR A 36 -7.14 -18.08 -6.78
CA THR A 36 -6.40 -18.98 -5.89
C THR A 36 -5.71 -18.26 -4.74
N ARG A 37 -5.61 -16.93 -4.79
CA ARG A 37 -4.94 -16.09 -3.79
C ARG A 37 -5.58 -14.71 -3.74
N GLY A 38 -5.50 -14.08 -2.58
CA GLY A 38 -5.90 -12.69 -2.35
C GLY A 38 -7.34 -12.55 -1.89
N ILE A 39 -7.68 -11.33 -1.53
CA ILE A 39 -9.03 -10.90 -1.16
C ILE A 39 -9.72 -10.40 -2.42
N THR A 40 -10.96 -10.79 -2.65
CA THR A 40 -11.71 -10.39 -3.85
C THR A 40 -11.85 -8.87 -3.93
N ALA A 41 -11.26 -8.28 -4.96
CA ALA A 41 -11.38 -6.84 -5.21
C ALA A 41 -12.85 -6.47 -5.44
N GLY A 42 -13.29 -5.36 -4.80
CA GLY A 42 -14.68 -4.91 -4.88
C GLY A 42 -15.62 -5.55 -3.86
N SER A 43 -15.17 -6.51 -3.05
CA SER A 43 -15.94 -6.98 -1.89
C SER A 43 -16.13 -5.85 -0.89
N GLY A 44 -17.34 -5.63 -0.39
CA GLY A 44 -17.63 -4.65 0.64
C GLY A 44 -16.92 -4.91 1.99
N THR A 45 -16.42 -6.12 2.19
CA THR A 45 -15.71 -6.57 3.41
C THR A 45 -14.20 -6.62 3.24
N ALA A 46 -13.67 -6.49 2.02
CA ALA A 46 -12.25 -6.66 1.71
C ALA A 46 -11.32 -5.81 2.59
N ALA A 47 -11.63 -4.54 2.79
CA ALA A 47 -10.82 -3.65 3.63
C ALA A 47 -10.82 -4.08 5.10
N THR A 48 -11.94 -4.60 5.61
CA THR A 48 -12.06 -5.10 6.99
C THR A 48 -11.28 -6.40 7.16
N GLU A 49 -11.36 -7.29 6.22
CA GLU A 49 -10.63 -8.56 6.21
C GLU A 49 -9.12 -8.32 6.18
N LEU A 50 -8.65 -7.42 5.31
CA LEU A 50 -7.25 -7.04 5.26
C LEU A 50 -6.75 -6.43 6.58
N LYS A 51 -7.56 -5.56 7.21
CA LYS A 51 -7.24 -5.01 8.54
C LYS A 51 -7.10 -6.11 9.59
N LEU A 52 -7.99 -7.10 9.57
CA LEU A 52 -7.91 -8.23 10.50
C LEU A 52 -6.67 -9.08 10.29
N LEU A 53 -6.28 -9.31 9.04
CA LEU A 53 -5.04 -10.03 8.71
C LEU A 53 -3.78 -9.28 9.16
N LEU A 54 -3.78 -7.94 9.06
CA LEU A 54 -2.64 -7.11 9.45
C LEU A 54 -2.60 -6.77 10.94
N LEU A 55 -3.70 -6.95 11.68
CA LEU A 55 -3.76 -6.59 13.10
C LEU A 55 -2.71 -7.30 13.98
N PRO A 56 -2.42 -8.61 13.81
CA PRO A 56 -1.34 -9.27 14.55
C PRO A 56 0.02 -8.64 14.28
N LEU A 57 0.34 -8.32 13.00
CA LEU A 57 1.57 -7.63 12.64
C LEU A 57 1.68 -6.26 13.32
N MET A 58 0.59 -5.47 13.31
CA MET A 58 0.57 -4.15 13.95
C MET A 58 0.80 -4.24 15.46
N LYS A 59 0.22 -5.26 16.13
CA LYS A 59 0.46 -5.53 17.56
C LYS A 59 1.92 -5.89 17.84
N LEU A 60 2.55 -6.71 16.98
CA LEU A 60 3.96 -7.06 17.13
C LEU A 60 4.87 -5.84 16.93
N LEU A 61 4.59 -4.99 15.94
CA LEU A 61 5.32 -3.74 15.74
C LEU A 61 5.21 -2.81 16.94
N ASP A 62 4.03 -2.69 17.51
CA ASP A 62 3.81 -1.86 18.69
C ASP A 62 4.53 -2.43 19.92
N LEU A 63 4.50 -3.73 20.14
CA LEU A 63 5.23 -4.38 21.24
C LEU A 63 6.74 -4.18 21.16
N GLN A 64 7.32 -4.29 19.95
CA GLN A 64 8.78 -4.26 19.78
C GLN A 64 9.35 -2.85 19.64
N TRP A 65 8.61 -1.92 19.02
CA TRP A 65 9.10 -0.59 18.65
C TRP A 65 8.22 0.59 19.08
N ALA A 66 7.25 0.41 19.99
CA ALA A 66 6.26 1.44 20.39
C ALA A 66 6.84 2.83 20.68
N ARG A 67 8.08 2.90 21.23
CA ARG A 67 8.72 4.18 21.60
C ARG A 67 9.45 4.87 20.44
N THR A 68 9.69 4.17 19.34
CA THR A 68 10.57 4.64 18.26
C THR A 68 9.91 4.63 16.90
N LEU A 69 8.88 3.80 16.71
CA LEU A 69 8.18 3.59 15.47
C LEU A 69 6.75 4.14 15.53
N ILE A 70 6.34 4.84 14.49
CA ILE A 70 4.93 5.12 14.21
C ILE A 70 4.57 4.31 12.98
N ALA A 71 3.72 3.30 13.14
CA ALA A 71 3.19 2.50 12.04
C ALA A 71 1.73 2.90 11.76
N LYS A 72 1.40 3.10 10.49
CA LYS A 72 0.05 3.44 10.03
C LYS A 72 -0.33 2.53 8.88
N VAL A 73 -1.53 2.00 8.91
CA VAL A 73 -2.12 1.19 7.84
C VAL A 73 -3.36 1.90 7.30
N TYR A 74 -3.41 2.02 6.01
CA TYR A 74 -4.59 2.49 5.30
C TYR A 74 -4.88 1.54 4.13
N VAL A 75 -5.86 0.68 4.31
CA VAL A 75 -6.18 -0.43 3.39
C VAL A 75 -4.94 -1.30 3.16
N ASP A 76 -4.30 -1.22 2.01
CA ASP A 76 -3.08 -1.93 1.59
C ASP A 76 -1.78 -1.12 1.75
N ASP A 77 -1.89 0.18 2.03
CA ASP A 77 -0.73 1.06 2.25
C ASP A 77 -0.26 1.00 3.71
N LEU A 78 0.96 0.49 3.92
CA LEU A 78 1.65 0.51 5.21
C LEU A 78 2.71 1.61 5.22
N THR A 79 2.62 2.52 6.18
CA THR A 79 3.58 3.61 6.39
C THR A 79 4.28 3.45 7.73
N LEU A 80 5.61 3.44 7.68
CA LEU A 80 6.50 3.31 8.85
C LEU A 80 7.29 4.61 9.02
N ILE A 81 7.25 5.22 10.18
CA ILE A 81 7.92 6.49 10.48
C ILE A 81 8.80 6.32 11.71
N VAL A 82 10.08 6.60 11.55
CA VAL A 82 11.07 6.60 12.65
C VAL A 82 11.72 7.98 12.72
N ARG A 83 11.94 8.46 13.94
CA ARG A 83 12.60 9.75 14.21
C ARG A 83 13.74 9.56 15.19
N GLY A 84 14.83 10.31 15.00
CA GLY A 84 15.97 10.28 15.91
C GLY A 84 17.31 10.52 15.23
N ALA A 85 18.40 10.12 15.91
CA ALA A 85 19.75 10.20 15.36
C ALA A 85 19.91 9.29 14.15
N ILE A 86 20.66 9.74 13.14
CA ILE A 86 20.77 9.11 11.82
C ILE A 86 21.12 7.61 11.91
N ALA A 87 22.17 7.27 12.69
CA ALA A 87 22.62 5.88 12.81
C ALA A 87 21.51 4.98 13.39
N ARG A 88 20.83 5.46 14.44
CA ARG A 88 19.73 4.73 15.07
C ARG A 88 18.48 4.61 14.17
N VAL A 89 18.17 5.66 13.41
CA VAL A 89 17.07 5.60 12.43
C VAL A 89 17.37 4.59 11.34
N ALA A 90 18.62 4.54 10.84
CA ALA A 90 19.04 3.57 9.83
C ALA A 90 18.89 2.12 10.32
N GLU A 91 19.33 1.85 11.53
CA GLU A 91 19.23 0.53 12.18
C GLU A 91 17.76 0.14 12.36
N ILE A 92 17.01 0.91 13.14
CA ILE A 92 15.61 0.59 13.47
C ILE A 92 14.74 0.44 12.22
N LEU A 93 14.84 1.36 11.26
CA LEU A 93 13.97 1.31 10.09
C LEU A 93 14.33 0.14 9.16
N SER A 94 15.61 -0.23 9.07
CA SER A 94 16.02 -1.43 8.32
C SER A 94 15.50 -2.70 8.97
N ASP A 95 15.61 -2.82 10.30
CA ASP A 95 15.14 -3.98 11.04
C ASP A 95 13.62 -4.12 10.95
N VAL A 96 12.89 -3.02 11.15
CA VAL A 96 11.42 -2.99 11.03
C VAL A 96 10.98 -3.36 9.61
N LEU A 97 11.63 -2.82 8.57
CA LEU A 97 11.29 -3.14 7.18
C LEU A 97 11.52 -4.61 6.88
N ASN A 98 12.65 -5.16 7.28
CA ASN A 98 12.95 -6.58 7.09
C ASN A 98 11.96 -7.47 7.82
N PHE A 99 11.62 -7.15 9.08
CA PHE A 99 10.61 -7.86 9.85
C PHE A 99 9.22 -7.82 9.16
N VAL A 100 8.79 -6.65 8.71
CA VAL A 100 7.50 -6.48 8.01
C VAL A 100 7.47 -7.26 6.70
N ILE A 101 8.52 -7.16 5.89
CA ILE A 101 8.62 -7.87 4.60
C ILE A 101 8.57 -9.38 4.82
N ASP A 102 9.37 -9.88 5.77
CA ASP A 102 9.37 -11.31 6.13
C ASP A 102 7.98 -11.77 6.58
N HIS A 103 7.34 -11.03 7.48
CA HIS A 103 6.01 -11.36 7.97
C HIS A 103 4.96 -11.37 6.84
N LEU A 104 4.97 -10.37 5.97
CA LEU A 104 4.04 -10.29 4.84
C LEU A 104 4.27 -11.42 3.84
N GLN A 105 5.53 -11.68 3.45
CA GLN A 105 5.86 -12.64 2.40
C GLN A 105 5.83 -14.08 2.90
N ASN A 106 6.41 -14.35 4.07
CA ASN A 106 6.61 -15.71 4.55
C ASN A 106 5.48 -16.21 5.44
N PHE A 107 4.87 -15.34 6.23
CA PHE A 107 3.75 -15.72 7.09
C PHE A 107 2.40 -15.52 6.43
N LEU A 108 2.11 -14.31 5.92
CA LEU A 108 0.82 -13.99 5.29
C LEU A 108 0.75 -14.38 3.80
N LYS A 109 1.87 -14.81 3.19
CA LYS A 109 1.98 -15.14 1.75
C LYS A 109 1.54 -14.01 0.81
N MET A 110 1.72 -12.77 1.24
CA MET A 110 1.40 -11.56 0.48
C MET A 110 2.62 -11.08 -0.30
N GLN A 111 2.40 -10.52 -1.48
CA GLN A 111 3.47 -9.90 -2.25
C GLN A 111 3.67 -8.45 -1.82
N VAL A 112 4.93 -8.06 -1.59
CA VAL A 112 5.32 -6.68 -1.36
C VAL A 112 5.77 -6.06 -2.69
N SER A 113 5.15 -4.95 -3.08
CA SER A 113 5.46 -4.27 -4.34
C SER A 113 6.82 -3.56 -4.27
N LYS A 114 7.78 -4.02 -5.06
CA LYS A 114 9.10 -3.36 -5.20
C LYS A 114 8.99 -1.94 -5.80
N GLU A 115 7.98 -1.71 -6.63
CA GLU A 115 7.78 -0.42 -7.29
C GLU A 115 7.26 0.64 -6.33
N ASN A 116 6.40 0.22 -5.39
CA ASN A 116 5.71 1.12 -4.47
C ASN A 116 6.36 1.22 -3.09
N THR A 117 7.34 0.34 -2.78
CA THR A 117 8.06 0.38 -1.50
C THR A 117 9.18 1.42 -1.57
N ASN A 118 8.96 2.57 -0.96
CA ASN A 118 9.88 3.70 -1.00
C ASN A 118 10.40 4.05 0.39
N VAL A 119 11.70 4.29 0.50
CA VAL A 119 12.35 4.87 1.69
C VAL A 119 12.61 6.34 1.42
N VAL A 120 12.00 7.21 2.22
CA VAL A 120 12.13 8.66 2.11
C VAL A 120 12.76 9.22 3.39
N SER A 121 13.78 10.03 3.24
CA SER A 121 14.48 10.66 4.35
C SER A 121 14.81 12.12 4.04
N ASN A 122 15.07 12.90 5.09
CA ASN A 122 15.60 14.27 4.98
C ASN A 122 17.05 14.30 4.44
N LYS A 123 17.75 13.17 4.43
CA LYS A 123 19.09 12.98 3.86
C LYS A 123 19.07 11.82 2.86
N ALA A 124 19.44 12.09 1.62
CA ALA A 124 19.45 11.06 0.58
C ALA A 124 20.35 9.87 0.94
N ALA A 125 21.53 10.12 1.51
CA ALA A 125 22.45 9.07 1.95
C ALA A 125 21.83 8.13 3.00
N LEU A 126 20.96 8.65 3.89
CA LEU A 126 20.26 7.82 4.87
C LEU A 126 19.22 6.93 4.19
N ALA A 127 18.46 7.46 3.24
CA ALA A 127 17.48 6.68 2.49
C ALA A 127 18.14 5.54 1.70
N LEU A 128 19.29 5.82 1.06
CA LEU A 128 20.11 4.81 0.37
C LEU A 128 20.62 3.73 1.33
N ALA A 129 21.23 4.15 2.45
CA ALA A 129 21.77 3.21 3.44
C ALA A 129 20.70 2.28 4.02
N ILE A 130 19.47 2.76 4.22
CA ILE A 130 18.34 1.94 4.66
C ILE A 130 17.92 0.99 3.54
N ALA A 131 17.69 1.49 2.32
CA ALA A 131 17.26 0.69 1.18
C ALA A 131 18.25 -0.45 0.86
N ASP A 132 19.55 -0.20 1.03
CA ASP A 132 20.60 -1.19 0.81
C ASP A 132 20.59 -2.34 1.84
N ARG A 133 20.09 -2.10 3.04
CA ARG A 133 19.99 -3.11 4.11
C ARG A 133 18.69 -3.93 4.05
N VAL A 134 17.72 -3.51 3.19
CA VAL A 134 16.46 -4.22 3.06
C VAL A 134 16.64 -5.49 2.24
N ILE A 135 16.04 -6.59 2.73
CA ILE A 135 16.06 -7.92 2.11
C ILE A 135 15.53 -7.82 0.67
N ASP A 136 16.16 -8.58 -0.24
CA ASP A 136 15.78 -8.72 -1.65
C ASP A 136 15.69 -7.39 -2.43
N LYS A 137 16.27 -6.32 -1.89
CA LYS A 137 16.18 -4.98 -2.49
C LYS A 137 14.74 -4.60 -2.84
N VAL A 138 13.81 -4.94 -1.96
CA VAL A 138 12.38 -4.65 -2.13
C VAL A 138 12.12 -3.16 -2.01
N ALA A 139 12.88 -2.44 -1.14
CA ALA A 139 12.74 -1.01 -0.96
C ALA A 139 13.74 -0.22 -1.81
N LYS A 140 13.31 0.94 -2.29
CA LYS A 140 14.17 1.88 -3.03
C LYS A 140 14.21 3.24 -2.34
N ALA A 141 15.39 3.88 -2.36
CA ALA A 141 15.53 5.24 -1.89
C ALA A 141 14.84 6.22 -2.85
N ALA A 142 14.04 7.12 -2.30
CA ALA A 142 13.33 8.13 -3.07
C ALA A 142 13.39 9.49 -2.38
N SER A 143 13.36 10.56 -3.17
CA SER A 143 13.30 11.94 -2.64
C SER A 143 11.92 12.28 -2.09
N HIS A 144 10.90 11.61 -2.58
CA HIS A 144 9.50 11.75 -2.16
C HIS A 144 8.76 10.43 -2.40
N ALA A 145 7.68 10.24 -1.68
CA ALA A 145 6.76 9.12 -1.92
C ALA A 145 5.33 9.65 -2.02
N LYS A 146 4.49 8.91 -2.71
CA LYS A 146 3.06 9.19 -2.79
C LYS A 146 2.36 8.35 -1.72
N ILE A 147 1.67 9.01 -0.80
CA ILE A 147 0.81 8.35 0.20
C ILE A 147 -0.61 8.88 0.02
N LEU A 148 -1.56 8.01 -0.28
CA LEU A 148 -2.97 8.37 -0.52
C LEU A 148 -3.12 9.51 -1.53
N GLY A 149 -2.24 9.55 -2.52
CA GLY A 149 -2.26 10.58 -3.54
C GLY A 149 -1.66 11.92 -3.15
N ALA A 150 -1.13 12.08 -1.94
CA ALA A 150 -0.37 13.25 -1.50
C ALA A 150 1.13 12.99 -1.56
N ASP A 151 1.91 14.06 -1.77
CA ASP A 151 3.36 14.00 -1.68
C ASP A 151 3.81 13.91 -0.23
N THR A 152 4.70 12.96 0.05
CA THR A 152 5.41 12.86 1.32
C THR A 152 6.90 12.93 1.08
N VAL A 153 7.57 13.77 1.86
CA VAL A 153 9.03 13.93 1.84
C VAL A 153 9.59 13.81 3.24
N GLY A 154 10.87 13.45 3.33
CA GLY A 154 11.57 13.43 4.61
C GLY A 154 11.89 14.83 5.10
N GLY A 155 11.63 15.08 6.40
CA GLY A 155 11.92 16.35 7.06
C GLY A 155 10.83 17.41 6.88
N SER A 156 11.24 18.69 6.92
CA SER A 156 10.34 19.85 6.87
C SER A 156 10.10 20.40 5.46
N LYS A 157 10.69 19.80 4.43
CA LYS A 157 10.53 20.27 3.05
C LYS A 157 9.14 19.98 2.52
N ARG A 158 8.63 20.84 1.67
CA ARG A 158 7.36 20.66 0.95
C ARG A 158 7.65 20.15 -0.45
N CYS A 159 6.91 19.14 -0.90
CA CYS A 159 6.93 18.66 -2.28
C CYS A 159 5.57 18.90 -2.93
N THR A 160 5.56 19.37 -4.15
CA THR A 160 4.35 19.64 -4.93
C THR A 160 4.32 18.80 -6.23
N PHE A 161 5.15 17.76 -6.33
CA PHE A 161 5.30 16.97 -7.55
C PHE A 161 3.95 16.34 -7.96
N GLN A 162 3.27 15.66 -7.05
CA GLN A 162 1.97 15.04 -7.34
C GLN A 162 0.90 16.09 -7.69
N LEU A 163 0.90 17.24 -6.99
CA LEU A 163 -0.02 18.32 -7.30
C LEU A 163 0.21 18.83 -8.73
N ARG A 164 1.46 19.07 -9.11
CA ARG A 164 1.81 19.50 -10.48
C ARG A 164 1.41 18.46 -11.52
N THR A 165 1.70 17.19 -11.28
CA THR A 165 1.32 16.08 -12.16
C THR A 165 -0.20 16.00 -12.32
N ARG A 166 -0.95 16.14 -11.24
CA ARG A 166 -2.43 16.16 -11.29
C ARG A 166 -2.96 17.35 -12.08
N LEU A 167 -2.39 18.53 -11.89
CA LEU A 167 -2.78 19.73 -12.66
C LEU A 167 -2.50 19.56 -14.15
N LEU A 168 -1.35 18.98 -14.53
CA LEU A 168 -1.04 18.68 -15.91
C LEU A 168 -2.03 17.66 -16.50
N ASN A 169 -2.30 16.57 -15.78
CA ASN A 169 -3.27 15.56 -16.21
C ASN A 169 -4.70 16.14 -16.30
N PHE A 170 -5.06 17.03 -15.39
CA PHE A 170 -6.34 17.74 -15.45
C PHE A 170 -6.44 18.64 -16.70
N LYS A 171 -5.41 19.42 -17.00
CA LYS A 171 -5.38 20.25 -18.21
C LYS A 171 -5.55 19.41 -19.48
N THR A 172 -4.85 18.26 -19.57
CA THR A 172 -4.99 17.34 -20.70
C THR A 172 -6.39 16.74 -20.81
N LYS A 173 -7.02 16.41 -19.69
CA LYS A 173 -8.41 15.90 -19.66
C LYS A 173 -9.41 17.01 -19.93
N ALA A 174 -9.21 18.22 -19.44
CA ALA A 174 -10.09 19.35 -19.66
C ALA A 174 -10.24 19.68 -21.16
N SER A 175 -9.17 19.61 -21.94
CA SER A 175 -9.24 19.78 -23.38
C SER A 175 -10.12 18.73 -24.08
N ARG A 176 -10.07 17.47 -23.59
CA ARG A 176 -10.95 16.40 -24.11
C ARG A 176 -12.41 16.63 -23.76
N PHE A 177 -12.71 17.09 -22.54
CA PHE A 177 -14.08 17.45 -22.16
C PHE A 177 -14.64 18.61 -22.97
N LEU A 178 -13.83 19.61 -23.30
CA LEU A 178 -14.23 20.70 -24.18
C LEU A 178 -14.57 20.17 -25.58
N ALA A 179 -13.73 19.31 -26.15
CA ALA A 179 -13.98 18.70 -27.46
C ALA A 179 -15.25 17.82 -27.47
N ILE A 180 -15.52 17.08 -26.38
CA ILE A 180 -16.77 16.28 -26.25
C ILE A 180 -17.99 17.20 -26.21
N ARG A 181 -17.93 18.29 -25.44
CA ARG A 181 -19.02 19.28 -25.38
C ARG A 181 -19.26 19.96 -26.73
N GLU A 182 -18.22 20.33 -27.45
CA GLU A 182 -18.32 20.91 -28.79
C GLU A 182 -18.89 19.92 -29.82
N ALA A 183 -18.68 18.61 -29.61
CA ALA A 183 -19.29 17.56 -30.43
C ALA A 183 -20.75 17.28 -30.08
N GLY A 184 -21.37 18.05 -29.18
CA GLY A 184 -22.80 17.95 -28.86
C GLY A 184 -23.16 16.83 -27.88
N ALA A 185 -22.22 16.34 -27.09
CA ALA A 185 -22.52 15.46 -25.96
C ALA A 185 -22.84 16.32 -24.72
N ASP A 186 -24.11 16.37 -24.33
CA ASP A 186 -24.58 16.99 -23.08
C ASP A 186 -24.29 16.08 -21.86
#